data_03eda975ce989df1f78c6477aab46f6e
#
_entry.id   03eda975ce989df1f78c6477aab46f6e
#
_cell.length_a   1.000
_cell.length_b   1.000
_cell.length_c   1.000
_cell.angle_alpha   90.00
_cell.angle_beta   90.00
_cell.angle_gamma   90.00
#
_symmetry.space_group_name_H-M   'P 1'
#
loop_
_entity.id
_entity.type
_entity.pdbx_description
1 polymer ?
#
loop_
_entity_poly.entity_id
_entity_poly.type
_entity_poly.pdbx_seq_one_letter_code
_entity_poly.pdbx_strand_id
1 'polypeptide(L)'
;LNRLTKVNLLPCPDNDPHSCALYYYTEAGDHIGYHYDTSYYKGARYTILMGLLDRSKQFRLVCDLFKDVPGKQPVHRELATAPGDLVIFNGDKLWHAVTPLGEQEERIVLTMEYVTNPEMGSFKRLYSNLKDSFAYFGLRSVFKRSSSSRVS
;
A
#
# COMPACT_ATOMS: atom_id res chain seq x y z
N LEU A 1 11.53 2.26 -15.08
CA LEU A 1 11.17 3.09 -13.92
C LEU A 1 12.06 4.33 -13.84
N ASN A 2 13.36 4.21 -13.76
CA ASN A 2 14.32 5.33 -13.59
C ASN A 2 14.15 6.44 -14.64
N ARG A 3 13.80 6.09 -15.89
CA ARG A 3 13.53 7.08 -16.95
C ARG A 3 12.24 7.87 -16.71
N LEU A 4 11.22 7.26 -16.12
CA LEU A 4 9.93 7.89 -15.82
C LEU A 4 10.02 8.78 -14.57
N THR A 5 10.60 8.25 -13.51
CA THR A 5 10.70 8.94 -12.22
C THR A 5 11.85 9.96 -12.16
N LYS A 6 12.82 9.84 -13.07
CA LYS A 6 14.10 10.59 -13.05
C LYS A 6 14.89 10.41 -11.75
N VAL A 7 14.65 9.30 -11.07
CA VAL A 7 15.30 8.92 -9.81
C VAL A 7 15.93 7.55 -10.01
N ASN A 8 17.11 7.32 -9.41
CA ASN A 8 17.73 6.01 -9.41
C ASN A 8 17.03 5.10 -8.38
N LEU A 9 16.12 4.27 -8.87
CA LEU A 9 15.36 3.32 -8.08
C LEU A 9 16.03 1.95 -8.09
N LEU A 10 16.25 1.41 -6.92
CA LEU A 10 16.80 0.08 -6.66
C LEU A 10 15.68 -0.80 -6.09
N PRO A 11 15.65 -2.11 -6.37
CA PRO A 11 14.73 -3.02 -5.72
C PRO A 11 14.97 -3.02 -4.21
N CYS A 12 13.90 -3.23 -3.43
CA CYS A 12 14.05 -3.51 -2.01
C CYS A 12 14.82 -4.82 -1.82
N PRO A 13 15.52 -5.01 -0.69
CA PRO A 13 16.18 -6.28 -0.35
C PRO A 13 15.21 -7.46 -0.38
N ASP A 14 15.67 -8.63 -0.82
CA ASP A 14 14.87 -9.86 -0.98
C ASP A 14 14.19 -10.34 0.30
N ASN A 15 14.71 -9.94 1.45
CA ASN A 15 14.16 -10.27 2.77
C ASN A 15 13.12 -9.25 3.27
N ASP A 16 12.74 -8.26 2.46
CA ASP A 16 11.64 -7.36 2.77
C ASP A 16 10.31 -7.99 2.32
N PRO A 17 9.42 -8.37 3.25
CA PRO A 17 8.14 -9.00 2.91
C PRO A 17 7.20 -8.07 2.12
N HIS A 18 7.46 -6.77 2.13
CA HIS A 18 6.68 -5.78 1.40
C HIS A 18 7.26 -5.44 0.03
N SER A 19 8.41 -6.01 -0.34
CA SER A 19 9.07 -5.71 -1.63
C SER A 19 8.19 -6.02 -2.83
N CYS A 20 7.35 -7.06 -2.72
CA CYS A 20 6.38 -7.45 -3.73
C CYS A 20 5.22 -8.20 -3.05
N ALA A 21 3.98 -7.75 -3.25
CA ALA A 21 2.80 -8.36 -2.64
C ALA A 21 1.60 -8.34 -3.58
N LEU A 22 0.77 -9.38 -3.49
CA LEU A 22 -0.55 -9.43 -4.11
C LEU A 22 -1.62 -9.09 -3.07
N TYR A 23 -2.42 -8.08 -3.38
CA TYR A 23 -3.57 -7.70 -2.57
C TYR A 23 -4.84 -8.21 -3.24
N TYR A 24 -5.58 -9.02 -2.50
CA TYR A 24 -6.87 -9.55 -2.87
C TYR A 24 -7.96 -8.82 -2.09
N TYR A 25 -8.83 -8.12 -2.79
CA TYR A 25 -10.03 -7.50 -2.26
C TYR A 25 -11.19 -8.35 -2.78
N THR A 26 -11.82 -9.13 -1.91
CA THR A 26 -12.83 -10.13 -2.27
C THR A 26 -14.07 -10.09 -1.39
N GLU A 27 -13.99 -9.39 -0.27
CA GLU A 27 -15.11 -9.21 0.64
C GLU A 27 -15.62 -7.77 0.63
N ALA A 28 -16.93 -7.59 0.69
CA ALA A 28 -17.52 -6.26 0.78
C ALA A 28 -16.97 -5.49 1.99
N GLY A 29 -16.52 -4.28 1.75
CA GLY A 29 -15.87 -3.45 2.76
C GLY A 29 -14.35 -3.60 2.85
N ASP A 30 -13.71 -4.49 2.10
CA ASP A 30 -12.25 -4.55 1.99
C ASP A 30 -11.70 -3.21 1.53
N HIS A 31 -10.79 -2.63 2.29
CA HIS A 31 -10.21 -1.33 2.04
C HIS A 31 -8.85 -1.18 2.72
N ILE A 32 -8.13 -0.13 2.35
CA ILE A 32 -6.96 0.33 3.09
C ILE A 32 -7.20 1.79 3.49
N GLY A 33 -7.15 2.06 4.81
CA GLY A 33 -7.29 3.41 5.34
C GLY A 33 -6.17 4.34 4.89
N TYR A 34 -6.35 5.64 5.06
CA TYR A 34 -5.34 6.64 4.71
C TYR A 34 -4.03 6.45 5.45
N HIS A 35 -2.91 6.41 4.70
CA HIS A 35 -1.56 6.20 5.23
C HIS A 35 -0.49 6.76 4.29
N TYR A 36 0.76 6.77 4.77
CA TYR A 36 1.99 6.85 3.97
C TYR A 36 2.65 5.47 3.98
N ASP A 37 3.26 5.07 2.87
CA ASP A 37 4.12 3.88 2.81
C ASP A 37 5.46 4.20 3.46
N THR A 38 5.49 4.19 4.79
CA THR A 38 6.67 4.62 5.54
C THR A 38 7.84 3.69 5.29
N SER A 39 8.96 4.26 4.84
CA SER A 39 10.20 3.53 4.55
C SER A 39 11.00 3.19 5.80
N TYR A 40 11.52 1.97 5.88
CA TYR A 40 12.57 1.57 6.84
C TYR A 40 13.97 1.96 6.36
N TYR A 41 14.06 2.27 5.10
CA TYR A 41 15.29 2.57 4.40
C TYR A 41 15.70 4.02 4.61
N LYS A 42 16.98 4.30 4.43
CA LYS A 42 17.49 5.68 4.47
C LYS A 42 17.03 6.50 3.26
N GLY A 43 16.77 5.83 2.15
CA GLY A 43 16.27 6.46 0.93
C GLY A 43 14.75 6.61 0.89
N ALA A 44 14.25 7.33 -0.10
CA ALA A 44 12.83 7.45 -0.38
C ALA A 44 12.29 6.12 -0.93
N ARG A 45 11.05 5.76 -0.53
CA ARG A 45 10.31 4.61 -1.01
C ARG A 45 9.37 5.01 -2.14
N TYR A 46 9.36 4.19 -3.16
CA TYR A 46 8.44 4.32 -4.30
C TYR A 46 7.60 3.07 -4.42
N THR A 47 6.30 3.28 -4.36
CA THR A 47 5.30 2.22 -4.52
C THR A 47 4.83 2.19 -5.96
N ILE A 48 4.73 0.99 -6.51
CA ILE A 48 4.20 0.72 -7.83
C ILE A 48 3.00 -0.19 -7.67
N LEU A 49 1.85 0.26 -8.14
CA LEU A 49 0.63 -0.52 -8.17
C LEU A 49 0.34 -0.94 -9.60
N MET A 50 0.06 -2.22 -9.82
CA MET A 50 -0.40 -2.75 -11.09
C MET A 50 -1.74 -3.45 -10.91
N GLY A 51 -2.77 -2.97 -11.60
CA GLY A 51 -4.07 -3.65 -11.66
C GLY A 51 -3.95 -4.97 -12.40
N LEU A 52 -4.40 -6.07 -11.80
CA LEU A 52 -4.43 -7.40 -12.43
C LEU A 52 -5.86 -7.84 -12.75
N LEU A 53 -6.79 -7.58 -11.84
CA LEU A 53 -8.21 -7.83 -11.98
C LEU A 53 -8.98 -6.65 -11.37
N ASP A 54 -10.01 -6.17 -12.05
CA ASP A 54 -10.94 -5.19 -11.51
C ASP A 54 -12.36 -5.49 -11.99
N ARG A 55 -13.20 -5.98 -11.09
CA ARG A 55 -14.63 -6.18 -11.27
C ARG A 55 -15.43 -5.27 -10.34
N SER A 56 -14.86 -4.14 -9.96
CA SER A 56 -15.47 -3.18 -9.06
C SER A 56 -16.08 -2.01 -9.81
N LYS A 57 -17.12 -1.39 -9.22
CA LYS A 57 -17.77 -0.18 -9.77
C LYS A 57 -17.21 1.09 -9.16
N GLN A 58 -16.93 1.07 -7.86
CA GLN A 58 -16.59 2.27 -7.08
C GLN A 58 -15.26 2.18 -6.35
N PHE A 59 -14.55 1.07 -6.44
CA PHE A 59 -13.26 0.92 -5.81
C PHE A 59 -12.23 1.87 -6.45
N ARG A 60 -11.54 2.66 -5.64
CA ARG A 60 -10.60 3.69 -6.09
C ARG A 60 -9.37 3.73 -5.21
N LEU A 61 -8.23 4.01 -5.83
CA LEU A 61 -7.10 4.58 -5.13
C LEU A 61 -7.39 6.08 -4.97
N VAL A 62 -7.47 6.55 -3.74
CA VAL A 62 -7.68 7.96 -3.41
C VAL A 62 -6.44 8.54 -2.79
N CYS A 63 -6.10 9.78 -3.10
CA CYS A 63 -4.92 10.42 -2.55
C CYS A 63 -5.06 11.94 -2.45
N ASP A 64 -4.34 12.52 -1.48
CA ASP A 64 -4.24 13.96 -1.29
C ASP A 64 -2.83 14.42 -1.67
N LEU A 65 -2.71 15.00 -2.86
CA LEU A 65 -1.46 15.60 -3.32
C LEU A 65 -1.14 16.84 -2.47
N PHE A 66 0.12 17.02 -2.16
CA PHE A 66 0.65 18.20 -1.44
C PHE A 66 0.13 18.37 0.00
N LYS A 67 -0.46 17.33 0.63
CA LYS A 67 -1.04 17.43 1.97
C LYS A 67 -0.10 18.05 2.99
N ASP A 68 1.17 17.65 3.01
CA ASP A 68 2.17 18.13 3.97
C ASP A 68 3.22 19.05 3.35
N VAL A 69 2.89 19.71 2.23
CA VAL A 69 3.78 20.67 1.57
C VAL A 69 3.46 22.08 2.06
N PRO A 70 4.37 22.74 2.81
CA PRO A 70 4.14 24.08 3.29
C PRO A 70 3.77 25.05 2.17
N GLY A 71 2.72 25.86 2.40
CA GLY A 71 2.25 26.86 1.45
C GLY A 71 1.45 26.31 0.26
N LYS A 72 1.17 25.01 0.20
CA LYS A 72 0.27 24.43 -0.81
C LYS A 72 -1.03 23.96 -0.16
N GLN A 73 -2.13 24.08 -0.92
CA GLN A 73 -3.39 23.45 -0.54
C GLN A 73 -3.39 22.00 -1.01
N PRO A 74 -3.91 21.07 -0.20
CA PRO A 74 -4.09 19.69 -0.62
C PRO A 74 -5.02 19.59 -1.83
N VAL A 75 -4.68 18.68 -2.75
CA VAL A 75 -5.49 18.41 -3.94
C VAL A 75 -5.89 16.94 -3.93
N HIS A 76 -7.17 16.68 -3.69
CA HIS A 76 -7.72 15.33 -3.71
C HIS A 76 -7.77 14.77 -5.14
N ARG A 77 -7.42 13.48 -5.29
CA ARG A 77 -7.51 12.71 -6.54
C ARG A 77 -8.06 11.31 -6.27
N GLU A 78 -8.88 10.86 -7.20
CA GLU A 78 -9.41 9.50 -7.25
C GLU A 78 -8.98 8.85 -8.55
N LEU A 79 -8.42 7.66 -8.46
CA LEU A 79 -7.92 6.90 -9.60
C LEU A 79 -8.61 5.53 -9.66
N ALA A 80 -9.34 5.28 -10.74
CA ALA A 80 -9.69 3.93 -11.13
C ALA A 80 -8.46 3.31 -11.81
N THR A 81 -8.04 2.13 -11.37
CA THR A 81 -6.90 1.43 -11.97
C THR A 81 -7.41 0.16 -12.64
N ALA A 82 -7.55 0.18 -13.95
CA ALA A 82 -7.94 -0.98 -14.73
C ALA A 82 -6.83 -2.04 -14.78
N PRO A 83 -7.14 -3.30 -15.16
CA PRO A 83 -6.11 -4.29 -15.43
C PRO A 83 -5.10 -3.81 -16.47
N GLY A 84 -3.82 -3.88 -16.12
CA GLY A 84 -2.71 -3.36 -16.93
C GLY A 84 -2.31 -1.92 -16.65
N ASP A 85 -3.09 -1.15 -15.90
CA ASP A 85 -2.68 0.17 -15.45
C ASP A 85 -1.55 0.08 -14.43
N LEU A 86 -0.61 1.02 -14.52
CA LEU A 86 0.51 1.15 -13.61
C LEU A 86 0.50 2.53 -12.96
N VAL A 87 0.41 2.56 -11.65
CA VAL A 87 0.52 3.79 -10.85
C VAL A 87 1.84 3.77 -10.09
N ILE A 88 2.62 4.84 -10.20
CA ILE A 88 3.93 4.99 -9.52
C ILE A 88 3.89 6.26 -8.69
N PHE A 89 4.24 6.16 -7.41
CA PHE A 89 4.32 7.31 -6.53
C PHE A 89 5.39 7.18 -5.45
N ASN A 90 5.78 8.30 -4.87
CA ASN A 90 6.63 8.31 -3.69
C ASN A 90 5.78 7.99 -2.45
N GLY A 91 5.92 6.78 -1.92
CA GLY A 91 5.12 6.29 -0.80
C GLY A 91 5.32 7.06 0.50
N ASP A 92 6.52 7.59 0.74
CA ASP A 92 6.80 8.40 1.93
C ASP A 92 6.09 9.78 1.91
N LYS A 93 5.59 10.22 0.74
CA LYS A 93 5.06 11.58 0.56
C LYS A 93 3.61 11.63 0.11
N LEU A 94 3.08 10.56 -0.44
CA LEU A 94 1.71 10.53 -0.91
C LEU A 94 0.79 9.99 0.19
N TRP A 95 -0.05 10.85 0.75
CA TRP A 95 -1.14 10.44 1.63
C TRP A 95 -2.24 9.80 0.80
N HIS A 96 -2.47 8.50 0.99
CA HIS A 96 -3.36 7.74 0.13
C HIS A 96 -4.14 6.66 0.88
N ALA A 97 -5.21 6.20 0.23
CA ALA A 97 -6.08 5.15 0.73
C ALA A 97 -6.67 4.36 -0.44
N VAL A 98 -7.32 3.26 -0.12
CA VAL A 98 -8.14 2.50 -1.04
C VAL A 98 -9.56 2.46 -0.51
N THR A 99 -10.53 2.87 -1.32
CA THR A 99 -11.95 2.91 -0.93
C THR A 99 -12.51 1.52 -0.70
N PRO A 100 -13.58 1.38 0.11
CA PRO A 100 -14.20 0.08 0.36
C PRO A 100 -14.72 -0.59 -0.91
N LEU A 101 -14.49 -1.91 -1.00
CA LEU A 101 -15.06 -2.76 -2.04
C LEU A 101 -16.57 -2.92 -1.83
N GLY A 102 -17.33 -2.94 -2.91
CA GLY A 102 -18.77 -3.19 -2.89
C GLY A 102 -19.13 -4.67 -2.75
N GLU A 103 -20.42 -4.96 -2.60
CA GLU A 103 -20.93 -6.33 -2.59
C GLU A 103 -20.76 -6.99 -3.97
N GLN A 104 -20.35 -8.27 -3.97
CA GLN A 104 -20.13 -9.09 -5.19
C GLN A 104 -19.08 -8.49 -6.14
N GLU A 105 -18.19 -7.68 -5.60
CA GLU A 105 -17.06 -7.11 -6.33
C GLU A 105 -15.77 -7.85 -6.00
N GLU A 106 -14.80 -7.77 -6.90
CA GLU A 106 -13.50 -8.40 -6.76
C GLU A 106 -12.42 -7.53 -7.38
N ARG A 107 -11.27 -7.46 -6.73
CA ARG A 107 -10.10 -6.76 -7.26
C ARG A 107 -8.81 -7.40 -6.81
N ILE A 108 -7.85 -7.49 -7.73
CA ILE A 108 -6.49 -7.98 -7.45
C ILE A 108 -5.48 -6.94 -7.93
N VAL A 109 -4.57 -6.56 -7.05
CA VAL A 109 -3.51 -5.59 -7.32
C VAL A 109 -2.17 -6.18 -6.94
N LEU A 110 -1.19 -6.07 -7.82
CA LEU A 110 0.21 -6.32 -7.52
C LEU A 110 0.86 -5.02 -7.05
N THR A 111 1.51 -5.04 -5.90
CA THR A 111 2.36 -3.96 -5.43
C THR A 111 3.82 -4.36 -5.51
N MET A 112 4.66 -3.41 -5.90
CA MET A 112 6.12 -3.57 -5.94
C MET A 112 6.77 -2.34 -5.33
N GLU A 113 7.77 -2.57 -4.49
CA GLU A 113 8.45 -1.49 -3.79
C GLU A 113 9.88 -1.30 -4.28
N TYR A 114 10.25 -0.05 -4.47
CA TYR A 114 11.59 0.38 -4.85
C TYR A 114 12.07 1.48 -3.92
N VAL A 115 13.39 1.57 -3.76
CA VAL A 115 14.00 2.56 -2.87
C VAL A 115 15.16 3.29 -3.55
N THR A 116 15.46 4.50 -3.10
CA THR A 116 16.63 5.24 -3.60
C THR A 116 17.92 4.87 -2.85
N ASN A 117 17.81 4.33 -1.64
CA ASN A 117 18.92 3.80 -0.85
C ASN A 117 18.41 2.62 -0.01
N PRO A 118 18.84 1.38 -0.28
CA PRO A 118 18.38 0.18 0.41
C PRO A 118 19.00 -0.04 1.80
N GLU A 119 19.88 0.84 2.27
CA GLU A 119 20.41 0.73 3.62
C GLU A 119 19.32 0.90 4.67
N MET A 120 19.23 -0.05 5.61
CA MET A 120 18.23 -0.01 6.69
C MET A 120 18.73 0.73 7.93
N GLY A 121 17.89 1.63 8.47
CA GLY A 121 18.10 2.23 9.79
C GLY A 121 17.64 1.27 10.91
N SER A 122 18.54 0.91 11.82
CA SER A 122 18.36 -0.16 12.84
C SER A 122 17.11 0.00 13.74
N PHE A 123 16.60 1.20 13.98
CA PHE A 123 15.48 1.46 14.89
C PHE A 123 14.11 1.59 14.19
N LYS A 124 14.07 1.84 12.90
CA LYS A 124 12.81 2.06 12.18
C LYS A 124 12.05 0.75 11.89
N ARG A 125 12.73 -0.37 11.86
CA ARG A 125 12.17 -1.69 11.53
C ARG A 125 11.10 -2.19 12.51
N LEU A 126 11.29 -1.92 13.81
CA LEU A 126 10.35 -2.39 14.84
C LEU A 126 9.04 -1.59 14.85
N TYR A 127 9.14 -0.28 14.65
CA TYR A 127 7.98 0.62 14.70
C TYR A 127 7.01 0.43 13.52
N SER A 128 7.51 0.12 12.34
CA SER A 128 6.68 -0.02 11.15
C SER A 128 5.93 -1.36 11.11
N ASN A 129 6.53 -2.46 11.56
CA ASN A 129 5.81 -3.75 11.68
C ASN A 129 4.54 -3.61 12.54
N LEU A 130 4.59 -2.77 13.58
CA LEU A 130 3.42 -2.51 14.42
C LEU A 130 2.36 -1.65 13.69
N LYS A 131 2.80 -0.60 13.00
CA LYS A 131 1.92 0.35 12.31
C LYS A 131 1.22 -0.28 11.11
N ASP A 132 1.94 -1.09 10.33
CA ASP A 132 1.41 -1.75 9.14
C ASP A 132 0.36 -2.80 9.54
N SER A 133 0.57 -3.55 10.63
CA SER A 133 -0.44 -4.47 11.15
C SER A 133 -1.75 -3.78 11.52
N PHE A 134 -1.71 -2.56 12.05
CA PHE A 134 -2.92 -1.78 12.38
C PHE A 134 -3.59 -1.16 11.16
N ALA A 135 -2.82 -0.73 10.17
CA ALA A 135 -3.35 -0.10 8.96
C ALA A 135 -4.00 -1.12 8.00
N TYR A 136 -3.38 -2.30 7.85
CA TYR A 136 -3.81 -3.30 6.87
C TYR A 136 -4.88 -4.26 7.38
N PHE A 137 -4.87 -4.61 8.66
CA PHE A 137 -5.76 -5.66 9.19
C PHE A 137 -6.88 -5.14 10.08
N GLY A 138 -6.89 -3.87 10.45
CA GLY A 138 -7.84 -3.33 11.43
C GLY A 138 -7.79 -4.10 12.77
N LEU A 139 -8.39 -3.55 13.81
CA LEU A 139 -8.39 -4.16 15.16
C LEU A 139 -9.09 -5.54 15.23
N ARG A 140 -9.90 -5.92 14.24
CA ARG A 140 -10.68 -7.18 14.29
C ARG A 140 -9.87 -8.43 13.94
N SER A 141 -8.82 -8.35 13.15
CA SER A 141 -8.05 -9.54 12.74
C SER A 141 -7.02 -9.98 13.79
N VAL A 142 -6.59 -9.08 14.67
CA VAL A 142 -5.61 -9.38 15.74
C VAL A 142 -6.20 -10.26 16.83
N PHE A 143 -7.52 -10.35 16.96
CA PHE A 143 -8.24 -11.07 18.02
C PHE A 143 -9.01 -12.32 17.58
N LYS A 144 -8.85 -12.83 16.36
CA LYS A 144 -9.35 -14.16 16.02
C LYS A 144 -8.48 -15.23 16.70
N ARG A 145 -8.79 -15.53 17.94
CA ARG A 145 -8.29 -16.69 18.67
C ARG A 145 -8.79 -17.94 17.95
N SER A 146 -7.89 -18.76 17.42
CA SER A 146 -8.25 -20.08 16.88
C SER A 146 -8.86 -20.92 18.01
N SER A 147 -10.15 -21.09 18.00
CA SER A 147 -10.82 -22.12 18.80
C SER A 147 -10.61 -23.46 18.10
N SER A 148 -9.54 -24.14 18.43
CA SER A 148 -9.34 -25.55 18.13
C SER A 148 -10.39 -26.34 18.90
N SER A 149 -11.47 -26.76 18.23
CA SER A 149 -12.37 -27.78 18.74
C SER A 149 -11.64 -29.13 18.72
N ARG A 150 -11.26 -29.62 19.90
CA ARG A 150 -10.94 -31.03 20.10
C ARG A 150 -12.23 -31.82 19.83
N VAL A 151 -12.22 -32.68 18.83
CA VAL A 151 -13.19 -33.78 18.70
C VAL A 151 -12.60 -34.93 19.51
N SER A 152 -13.35 -35.32 20.52
CA SER A 152 -13.18 -36.57 21.26
C SER A 152 -13.83 -37.71 20.49
#